data_caf7bc90903ce5abd4aaf6cd5a52cc81
#
_entry.id   caf7bc90903ce5abd4aaf6cd5a52cc81
#
_cell.length_a   1.000
_cell.length_b   1.000
_cell.length_c   1.000
_cell.angle_alpha   90.00
_cell.angle_beta   90.00
_cell.angle_gamma   90.00
#
_symmetry.space_group_name_H-M   'P 1'
#
loop_
_entity.id
_entity.type
_entity.pdbx_description
1 polymer ?
#
loop_
_entity_poly.entity_id
_entity_poly.type
_entity_poly.pdbx_seq_one_letter_code
_entity_poly.pdbx_strand_id
1 'polypeptide(L)'
;MDDNAKILRLRVLLCFLRLAAVDRNVTGIARTLGEEKYSVSRAIASLERDGYITREDARNPRLTEKGMSAANRYSERLEITLNHLLYEGVDMESAKRDAFVWALYCTDSTMDAVRATEERYRVKYELRDQKQFTGASLCKKLKDGCYAFPFLIFREHIKNGTNLSMANEGFEHPCNLYVKNGVGTVQLRAVPLSAKSQLSGMMMSGRVKSILLLRRSKHGYGQ
;
A
#
# COMPACT_ATOMS: atom_id res chain seq x y z
N MET A 1 6.95 14.24 25.14
CA MET A 1 8.20 13.76 24.55
C MET A 1 8.30 14.41 23.20
N ASP A 2 9.39 15.11 22.93
CA ASP A 2 9.67 15.82 21.68
C ASP A 2 9.67 14.83 20.50
N ASP A 3 9.27 15.26 19.32
CA ASP A 3 9.18 14.41 18.14
C ASP A 3 10.53 13.83 17.72
N ASN A 4 11.60 14.60 17.87
CA ASN A 4 12.97 14.15 17.66
C ASN A 4 13.32 12.96 18.58
N ALA A 5 12.89 13.01 19.84
CA ALA A 5 13.12 11.93 20.79
C ALA A 5 12.32 10.66 20.44
N LYS A 6 11.11 10.79 19.86
CA LYS A 6 10.34 9.63 19.37
C LYS A 6 10.97 9.00 18.15
N ILE A 7 11.44 9.84 17.20
CA ILE A 7 12.17 9.36 16.01
C ILE A 7 13.47 8.65 16.41
N LEU A 8 14.25 9.25 17.30
CA LEU A 8 15.48 8.61 17.80
C LEU A 8 15.18 7.27 18.47
N ARG A 9 14.15 7.20 19.30
CA ARG A 9 13.71 5.96 19.94
C ARG A 9 13.34 4.88 18.94
N LEU A 10 12.64 5.24 17.85
CA LEU A 10 12.35 4.30 16.76
C LEU A 10 13.61 3.86 16.04
N ARG A 11 14.53 4.77 15.73
CA ARG A 11 15.81 4.44 15.10
C ARG A 11 16.62 3.48 15.95
N VAL A 12 16.65 3.69 17.26
CA VAL A 12 17.32 2.80 18.23
C VAL A 12 16.64 1.42 18.25
N LEU A 13 15.31 1.34 18.30
CA LEU A 13 14.58 0.07 18.25
C LEU A 13 14.93 -0.73 16.99
N LEU A 14 15.01 -0.08 15.85
CA LEU A 14 15.37 -0.72 14.58
C LEU A 14 16.84 -1.17 14.51
N CYS A 15 17.73 -0.52 15.25
CA CYS A 15 19.11 -0.98 15.37
C CYS A 15 19.19 -2.37 16.03
N PHE A 16 18.33 -2.67 17.01
CA PHE A 16 18.26 -3.99 17.61
C PHE A 16 17.81 -5.09 16.64
N LEU A 17 17.03 -4.72 15.61
CA LEU A 17 16.62 -5.66 14.56
C LEU A 17 17.74 -5.90 13.53
N ARG A 18 18.50 -4.85 13.20
CA ARG A 18 19.40 -4.83 12.03
C ARG A 18 20.87 -5.09 12.35
N LEU A 19 21.32 -4.71 13.53
CA LEU A 19 22.74 -4.83 13.92
C LEU A 19 23.09 -6.24 14.41
N ALA A 20 24.35 -6.62 14.26
CA ALA A 20 24.90 -7.79 14.90
C ALA A 20 24.87 -7.64 16.44
N ALA A 21 24.78 -8.76 17.16
CA ALA A 21 24.65 -8.74 18.63
C ALA A 21 25.75 -7.93 19.31
N VAL A 22 26.99 -7.99 18.81
CA VAL A 22 28.16 -7.26 19.34
C VAL A 22 27.99 -5.74 19.28
N ASP A 23 27.24 -5.21 18.32
CA ASP A 23 26.99 -3.78 18.12
C ASP A 23 25.68 -3.29 18.75
N ARG A 24 24.88 -4.18 19.36
CA ARG A 24 23.60 -3.83 20.03
C ARG A 24 23.80 -3.24 21.40
N ASN A 25 24.74 -2.31 21.52
CA ASN A 25 25.04 -1.59 22.75
C ASN A 25 25.05 -0.08 22.50
N VAL A 26 25.07 0.72 23.56
CA VAL A 26 25.01 2.19 23.46
C VAL A 26 26.06 2.75 22.49
N THR A 27 27.28 2.27 22.56
CA THR A 27 28.39 2.78 21.73
C THR A 27 28.25 2.39 20.25
N GLY A 28 27.87 1.13 19.97
CA GLY A 28 27.66 0.64 18.60
C GLY A 28 26.47 1.35 17.93
N ILE A 29 25.36 1.46 18.65
CA ILE A 29 24.16 2.13 18.16
C ILE A 29 24.43 3.64 17.95
N ALA A 30 25.08 4.32 18.89
CA ALA A 30 25.43 5.73 18.77
C ALA A 30 26.30 6.00 17.52
N ARG A 31 27.31 5.16 17.31
CA ARG A 31 28.18 5.22 16.13
C ARG A 31 27.36 5.00 14.81
N THR A 32 26.49 4.01 14.79
CA THR A 32 25.69 3.68 13.60
C THR A 32 24.70 4.79 13.25
N LEU A 33 24.11 5.43 14.25
CA LEU A 33 23.11 6.47 14.06
C LEU A 33 23.69 7.87 13.92
N GLY A 34 24.99 8.07 14.23
CA GLY A 34 25.62 9.39 14.31
C GLY A 34 25.07 10.24 15.46
N GLU A 35 24.67 9.59 16.57
CA GLU A 35 24.02 10.26 17.70
C GLU A 35 24.91 10.23 18.96
N GLU A 36 24.65 11.14 19.89
CA GLU A 36 25.34 11.15 21.16
C GLU A 36 24.98 9.93 22.01
N LYS A 37 26.00 9.34 22.69
CA LYS A 37 25.81 8.18 23.57
C LYS A 37 24.76 8.43 24.66
N TYR A 38 24.70 9.64 25.20
CA TYR A 38 23.71 9.99 26.22
C TYR A 38 22.27 9.91 25.70
N SER A 39 22.03 10.45 24.50
CA SER A 39 20.72 10.39 23.84
C SER A 39 20.29 8.96 23.55
N VAL A 40 21.20 8.13 23.02
CA VAL A 40 20.96 6.70 22.77
C VAL A 40 20.70 5.94 24.06
N SER A 41 21.47 6.19 25.12
CA SER A 41 21.27 5.57 26.43
C SER A 41 19.89 5.86 27.01
N ARG A 42 19.42 7.11 26.91
CA ARG A 42 18.07 7.49 27.32
C ARG A 42 16.98 6.81 26.49
N ALA A 43 17.19 6.69 25.17
CA ALA A 43 16.25 5.99 24.28
C ALA A 43 16.15 4.50 24.63
N ILE A 44 17.30 3.83 24.90
CA ILE A 44 17.33 2.43 25.34
C ILE A 44 16.62 2.27 26.69
N ALA A 45 16.89 3.13 27.68
CA ALA A 45 16.23 3.09 28.99
C ALA A 45 14.70 3.32 28.87
N SER A 46 14.27 4.18 27.94
CA SER A 46 12.84 4.37 27.65
C SER A 46 12.21 3.13 27.00
N LEU A 47 12.90 2.50 26.04
CA LEU A 47 12.42 1.27 25.39
C LEU A 47 12.34 0.10 26.37
N GLU A 48 13.29 0.01 27.31
CA GLU A 48 13.28 -1.00 28.36
C GLU A 48 12.10 -0.79 29.33
N ARG A 49 11.92 0.43 29.83
CA ARG A 49 10.79 0.78 30.72
C ARG A 49 9.44 0.45 30.10
N ASP A 50 9.31 0.63 28.78
CA ASP A 50 8.07 0.34 28.05
C ASP A 50 7.98 -1.14 27.59
N GLY A 51 8.96 -1.97 27.98
CA GLY A 51 8.97 -3.41 27.76
C GLY A 51 9.29 -3.86 26.33
N TYR A 52 9.94 -3.02 25.50
CA TYR A 52 10.39 -3.39 24.16
C TYR A 52 11.77 -4.05 24.16
N ILE A 53 12.59 -3.77 25.18
CA ILE A 53 13.96 -4.30 25.34
C ILE A 53 14.06 -4.88 26.74
N THR A 54 14.82 -5.97 26.88
CA THR A 54 15.30 -6.49 28.18
C THR A 54 16.80 -6.35 28.28
N ARG A 55 17.28 -6.03 29.50
CA ARG A 55 18.71 -5.99 29.89
C ARG A 55 18.99 -6.94 31.05
N GLU A 56 18.39 -8.12 31.03
CA GLU A 56 18.75 -9.18 32.01
C GLU A 56 20.26 -9.43 32.01
N ASP A 57 20.89 -9.39 30.83
CA ASP A 57 22.31 -9.21 30.65
C ASP A 57 22.58 -7.75 30.24
N ALA A 58 23.13 -6.96 31.15
CA ALA A 58 23.44 -5.55 30.92
C ALA A 58 24.41 -5.31 29.76
N ARG A 59 25.19 -6.30 29.37
CA ARG A 59 26.17 -6.26 28.27
C ARG A 59 25.54 -6.67 26.93
N ASN A 60 24.41 -7.34 26.96
CA ASN A 60 23.77 -7.87 25.77
C ASN A 60 22.24 -7.63 25.78
N PRO A 61 21.81 -6.37 25.66
CA PRO A 61 20.39 -6.05 25.60
C PRO A 61 19.72 -6.70 24.38
N ARG A 62 18.48 -7.17 24.54
CA ARG A 62 17.73 -7.90 23.51
C ARG A 62 16.32 -7.34 23.36
N LEU A 63 15.74 -7.52 22.17
CA LEU A 63 14.31 -7.27 21.99
C LEU A 63 13.50 -8.31 22.76
N THR A 64 12.45 -7.85 23.42
CA THR A 64 11.37 -8.72 23.91
C THR A 64 10.49 -9.16 22.72
N GLU A 65 9.56 -10.08 22.93
CA GLU A 65 8.57 -10.44 21.93
C GLU A 65 7.77 -9.21 21.44
N LYS A 66 7.34 -8.36 22.39
CA LYS A 66 6.72 -7.07 22.11
C LYS A 66 7.63 -6.15 21.28
N GLY A 67 8.91 -6.10 21.64
CA GLY A 67 9.90 -5.31 20.93
C GLY A 67 10.16 -5.80 19.53
N MET A 68 10.23 -7.11 19.32
CA MET A 68 10.39 -7.73 18.00
C MET A 68 9.19 -7.44 17.09
N SER A 69 7.97 -7.63 17.60
CA SER A 69 6.74 -7.33 16.86
C SER A 69 6.67 -5.85 16.46
N ALA A 70 6.97 -4.94 17.39
CA ALA A 70 6.99 -3.50 17.10
C ALA A 70 8.09 -3.13 16.08
N ALA A 71 9.30 -3.67 16.22
CA ALA A 71 10.42 -3.40 15.31
C ALA A 71 10.10 -3.86 13.88
N ASN A 72 9.52 -5.05 13.72
CA ASN A 72 9.11 -5.56 12.42
C ASN A 72 8.00 -4.70 11.79
N ARG A 73 6.96 -4.34 12.56
CA ARG A 73 5.88 -3.45 12.10
C ARG A 73 6.42 -2.10 11.63
N TYR A 74 7.30 -1.47 12.38
CA TYR A 74 7.87 -0.18 12.00
C TYR A 74 8.86 -0.30 10.83
N SER A 75 9.62 -1.39 10.74
CA SER A 75 10.49 -1.64 9.60
C SER A 75 9.70 -1.75 8.30
N GLU A 76 8.59 -2.47 8.32
CA GLU A 76 7.68 -2.59 7.16
C GLU A 76 7.06 -1.23 6.79
N ARG A 77 6.57 -0.47 7.78
CA ARG A 77 6.01 0.86 7.54
C ARG A 77 7.02 1.81 6.90
N LEU A 78 8.26 1.80 7.38
CA LEU A 78 9.33 2.62 6.82
C LEU A 78 9.65 2.25 5.38
N GLU A 79 9.77 0.95 5.08
CA GLU A 79 10.04 0.47 3.74
C GLU A 79 8.95 0.87 2.74
N ILE A 80 7.69 0.63 3.11
CA ILE A 80 6.53 0.98 2.28
C ILE A 80 6.49 2.49 2.04
N THR A 81 6.64 3.30 3.09
CA THR A 81 6.59 4.76 2.98
C THR A 81 7.74 5.30 2.17
N LEU A 82 8.95 4.81 2.38
CA LEU A 82 10.13 5.22 1.62
C LEU A 82 9.94 4.96 0.13
N ASN A 83 9.51 3.76 -0.24
CA ASN A 83 9.23 3.40 -1.62
C ASN A 83 8.14 4.28 -2.23
N HIS A 84 7.05 4.50 -1.49
CA HIS A 84 5.96 5.37 -1.93
C HIS A 84 6.45 6.80 -2.24
N LEU A 85 7.16 7.42 -1.30
CA LEU A 85 7.68 8.78 -1.48
C LEU A 85 8.66 8.88 -2.66
N LEU A 86 9.51 7.87 -2.86
CA LEU A 86 10.42 7.81 -4.01
C LEU A 86 9.67 7.66 -5.34
N TYR A 87 8.60 6.87 -5.39
CA TYR A 87 7.76 6.76 -6.59
C TYR A 87 6.99 8.05 -6.91
N GLU A 88 6.62 8.82 -5.88
CA GLU A 88 6.03 10.16 -6.05
C GLU A 88 7.07 11.25 -6.42
N GLY A 89 8.34 10.89 -6.51
CA GLY A 89 9.41 11.78 -6.95
C GLY A 89 10.06 12.61 -5.83
N VAL A 90 9.81 12.26 -4.57
CA VAL A 90 10.51 12.88 -3.44
C VAL A 90 11.98 12.44 -3.44
N ASP A 91 12.90 13.36 -3.22
CA ASP A 91 14.32 13.04 -3.15
C ASP A 91 14.63 12.08 -1.99
N MET A 92 15.70 11.29 -2.14
CA MET A 92 16.07 10.22 -1.21
C MET A 92 16.26 10.71 0.23
N GLU A 93 16.78 11.90 0.43
CA GLU A 93 17.09 12.41 1.76
C GLU A 93 15.83 12.88 2.50
N SER A 94 14.98 13.61 1.80
CA SER A 94 13.64 13.99 2.28
C SER A 94 12.76 12.76 2.53
N ALA A 95 12.72 11.82 1.58
CA ALA A 95 11.94 10.59 1.71
C ALA A 95 12.35 9.76 2.93
N LYS A 96 13.65 9.61 3.21
CA LYS A 96 14.14 8.92 4.41
C LYS A 96 13.70 9.60 5.69
N ARG A 97 13.77 10.92 5.76
CA ARG A 97 13.35 11.68 6.94
C ARG A 97 11.85 11.56 7.16
N ASP A 98 11.07 11.79 6.12
CA ASP A 98 9.61 11.82 6.19
C ASP A 98 9.01 10.43 6.44
N ALA A 99 9.68 9.36 5.97
CA ALA A 99 9.27 7.99 6.25
C ALA A 99 9.21 7.68 7.75
N PHE A 100 10.11 8.22 8.58
CA PHE A 100 10.04 8.05 10.04
C PHE A 100 8.82 8.74 10.64
N VAL A 101 8.48 9.93 10.15
CA VAL A 101 7.30 10.68 10.60
C VAL A 101 6.03 9.90 10.24
N TRP A 102 5.91 9.43 9.01
CA TRP A 102 4.76 8.65 8.57
C TRP A 102 4.63 7.33 9.34
N ALA A 103 5.73 6.61 9.52
CA ALA A 103 5.74 5.35 10.26
C ALA A 103 5.24 5.52 11.71
N LEU A 104 5.53 6.66 12.35
CA LEU A 104 5.14 6.94 13.73
C LEU A 104 3.70 7.45 13.85
N TYR A 105 3.25 8.30 12.93
CA TYR A 105 2.03 9.10 13.14
C TYR A 105 0.88 8.74 12.22
N CYS A 106 1.12 8.07 11.09
CA CYS A 106 0.02 7.60 10.26
C CYS A 106 -0.77 6.47 10.92
N THR A 107 -2.09 6.49 10.73
CA THR A 107 -2.98 5.40 11.16
C THR A 107 -2.71 4.12 10.37
N ASP A 108 -3.13 2.98 10.89
CA ASP A 108 -3.03 1.71 10.15
C ASP A 108 -3.80 1.77 8.83
N SER A 109 -4.97 2.40 8.81
CA SER A 109 -5.77 2.59 7.59
C SER A 109 -4.99 3.37 6.51
N THR A 110 -4.28 4.43 6.89
CA THR A 110 -3.41 5.18 5.95
C THR A 110 -2.27 4.30 5.44
N MET A 111 -1.62 3.55 6.32
CA MET A 111 -0.53 2.66 5.94
C MET A 111 -0.99 1.52 5.01
N ASP A 112 -2.20 1.01 5.21
CA ASP A 112 -2.78 -0.01 4.33
C ASP A 112 -3.09 0.56 2.93
N ALA A 113 -3.56 1.80 2.84
CA ALA A 113 -3.76 2.50 1.57
C ALA A 113 -2.44 2.74 0.83
N VAL A 114 -1.38 3.14 1.55
CA VAL A 114 -0.03 3.31 0.99
C VAL A 114 0.51 1.97 0.50
N ARG A 115 0.39 0.90 1.30
CA ARG A 115 0.79 -0.47 0.91
C ARG A 115 0.09 -0.94 -0.37
N ALA A 116 -1.21 -0.72 -0.47
CA ALA A 116 -1.98 -1.09 -1.66
C ALA A 116 -1.53 -0.29 -2.91
N THR A 117 -1.15 0.97 -2.73
CA THR A 117 -0.62 1.81 -3.81
C THR A 117 0.75 1.33 -4.28
N GLU A 118 1.67 1.03 -3.34
CA GLU A 118 2.97 0.45 -3.64
C GLU A 118 2.87 -0.85 -4.42
N GLU A 119 1.97 -1.73 -3.99
CA GLU A 119 1.76 -3.00 -4.67
C GLU A 119 1.26 -2.79 -6.11
N ARG A 120 0.39 -1.79 -6.36
CA ARG A 120 -0.04 -1.42 -7.72
C ARG A 120 1.10 -0.89 -8.58
N TYR A 121 1.98 -0.05 -8.03
CA TYR A 121 3.15 0.45 -8.73
C TYR A 121 4.12 -0.68 -9.10
N ARG A 122 4.39 -1.58 -8.18
CA ARG A 122 5.22 -2.77 -8.44
C ARG A 122 4.66 -3.59 -9.60
N VAL A 123 3.37 -3.91 -9.55
CA VAL A 123 2.71 -4.71 -10.60
C VAL A 123 2.64 -3.94 -11.92
N LYS A 124 2.36 -2.62 -11.89
CA LYS A 124 2.40 -1.76 -13.07
C LYS A 124 3.79 -1.79 -13.73
N TYR A 125 4.84 -1.72 -12.93
CA TYR A 125 6.21 -1.78 -13.43
C TYR A 125 6.53 -3.14 -14.07
N GLU A 126 6.12 -4.25 -13.44
CA GLU A 126 6.29 -5.60 -13.97
C GLU A 126 5.50 -5.85 -15.27
N LEU A 127 4.39 -5.16 -15.47
CA LEU A 127 3.52 -5.30 -16.65
C LEU A 127 3.75 -4.23 -17.73
N ARG A 128 4.68 -3.30 -17.54
CA ARG A 128 4.88 -2.13 -18.39
C ARG A 128 5.14 -2.45 -19.87
N ASP A 129 5.79 -3.58 -20.14
CA ASP A 129 6.14 -4.00 -21.51
C ASP A 129 4.99 -4.78 -22.18
N GLN A 130 3.89 -5.01 -21.46
CA GLN A 130 2.72 -5.72 -21.97
C GLN A 130 1.64 -4.72 -22.37
N LYS A 131 1.36 -4.62 -23.68
CA LYS A 131 0.24 -3.76 -24.18
C LYS A 131 -1.13 -4.23 -23.71
N GLN A 132 -1.29 -5.54 -23.48
CA GLN A 132 -2.51 -6.15 -23.00
C GLN A 132 -2.18 -7.32 -22.08
N PHE A 133 -2.94 -7.46 -21.00
CA PHE A 133 -2.85 -8.59 -20.08
C PHE A 133 -4.24 -8.99 -19.59
N THR A 134 -4.39 -10.23 -19.16
CA THR A 134 -5.66 -10.74 -18.61
C THR A 134 -5.79 -10.37 -17.13
N GLY A 135 -7.02 -10.25 -16.64
CA GLY A 135 -7.28 -10.09 -15.21
C GLY A 135 -6.65 -11.21 -14.37
N ALA A 136 -6.61 -12.44 -14.89
CA ALA A 136 -5.94 -13.57 -14.22
C ALA A 136 -4.43 -13.36 -14.09
N SER A 137 -3.76 -12.82 -15.12
CA SER A 137 -2.33 -12.48 -15.06
C SER A 137 -2.04 -11.39 -14.04
N LEU A 138 -2.92 -10.37 -13.97
CA LEU A 138 -2.83 -9.30 -12.98
C LEU A 138 -2.99 -9.86 -11.56
N CYS A 139 -4.03 -10.63 -11.29
CA CYS A 139 -4.33 -11.16 -9.95
C CYS A 139 -3.25 -12.12 -9.43
N LYS A 140 -2.58 -12.85 -10.32
CA LYS A 140 -1.44 -13.70 -9.93
C LYS A 140 -0.21 -12.91 -9.48
N LYS A 141 -0.08 -11.66 -9.92
CA LYS A 141 1.05 -10.77 -9.57
C LYS A 141 0.75 -9.90 -8.35
N LEU A 142 -0.52 -9.62 -8.07
CA LEU A 142 -0.95 -8.89 -6.89
C LEU A 142 -0.88 -9.79 -5.65
N LYS A 143 -0.49 -9.22 -4.52
CA LYS A 143 -0.63 -9.86 -3.21
C LYS A 143 -2.11 -9.95 -2.82
N ASP A 144 -2.44 -10.82 -1.87
CA ASP A 144 -3.79 -10.88 -1.32
C ASP A 144 -4.16 -9.53 -0.67
N GLY A 145 -5.35 -9.03 -1.01
CA GLY A 145 -5.78 -7.70 -0.53
C GLY A 145 -6.96 -7.14 -1.30
N CYS A 146 -7.32 -5.90 -0.94
CA CYS A 146 -8.35 -5.11 -1.61
C CYS A 146 -7.70 -3.89 -2.28
N TYR A 147 -7.98 -3.70 -3.56
CA TYR A 147 -7.39 -2.63 -4.38
C TYR A 147 -8.49 -1.80 -5.01
N ALA A 148 -8.39 -0.47 -4.90
CA ALA A 148 -9.23 0.43 -5.68
C ALA A 148 -8.73 0.48 -7.13
N PHE A 149 -9.59 0.09 -8.07
CA PHE A 149 -9.22 -0.01 -9.48
C PHE A 149 -10.11 0.88 -10.34
N PRO A 150 -9.54 1.78 -11.15
CA PRO A 150 -10.30 2.51 -12.15
C PRO A 150 -10.75 1.55 -13.25
N PHE A 151 -11.95 1.75 -13.77
CA PHE A 151 -12.47 0.96 -14.88
C PHE A 151 -13.30 1.82 -15.80
N LEU A 152 -13.48 1.36 -17.05
CA LEU A 152 -14.37 1.96 -18.03
C LEU A 152 -15.19 0.85 -18.68
N ILE A 153 -16.47 1.14 -18.90
CA ILE A 153 -17.39 0.22 -19.60
C ILE A 153 -17.59 0.75 -21.01
N PHE A 154 -17.16 -0.06 -21.98
CA PHE A 154 -17.29 0.25 -23.39
C PHE A 154 -18.45 -0.52 -24.03
N ARG A 155 -19.01 0.05 -25.12
CA ARG A 155 -19.92 -0.65 -26.00
C ARG A 155 -19.13 -1.61 -26.90
N GLU A 156 -19.72 -2.75 -27.23
CA GLU A 156 -19.11 -3.71 -28.15
C GLU A 156 -18.97 -3.16 -29.57
N HIS A 157 -19.99 -2.37 -30.01
CA HIS A 157 -19.99 -1.76 -31.32
C HIS A 157 -20.04 -0.24 -31.21
N ILE A 158 -19.16 0.43 -31.96
CA ILE A 158 -19.12 1.91 -32.02
C ILE A 158 -20.24 2.38 -32.97
N LYS A 159 -21.13 3.16 -32.42
CA LYS A 159 -22.07 3.98 -33.21
C LYS A 159 -21.77 5.44 -32.86
N ASN A 160 -21.31 6.22 -33.84
CA ASN A 160 -21.09 7.67 -33.71
C ASN A 160 -20.10 8.12 -32.59
N GLY A 161 -18.83 7.98 -32.86
CA GLY A 161 -17.72 8.75 -32.21
C GLY A 161 -17.21 8.29 -30.86
N THR A 162 -18.03 7.86 -29.93
CA THR A 162 -17.54 7.34 -28.61
C THR A 162 -18.06 5.93 -28.37
N ASN A 163 -17.13 5.07 -27.90
CA ASN A 163 -17.44 3.71 -27.51
C ASN A 163 -17.75 3.58 -26.00
N LEU A 164 -17.68 4.67 -25.24
CA LEU A 164 -18.01 4.65 -23.82
C LEU A 164 -19.52 4.36 -23.64
N SER A 165 -19.82 3.38 -22.79
CA SER A 165 -21.21 3.01 -22.48
C SER A 165 -21.81 3.97 -21.46
N MET A 166 -23.09 4.32 -21.61
CA MET A 166 -23.85 5.00 -20.56
C MET A 166 -23.90 4.20 -19.25
N ALA A 167 -23.74 2.89 -19.32
CA ALA A 167 -23.64 2.04 -18.13
C ALA A 167 -22.45 2.40 -17.24
N ASN A 168 -21.42 3.07 -17.80
CA ASN A 168 -20.28 3.53 -17.01
C ASN A 168 -20.68 4.49 -15.88
N GLU A 169 -21.65 5.36 -16.13
CA GLU A 169 -22.18 6.31 -15.14
C GLU A 169 -23.09 5.62 -14.08
N GLY A 170 -23.51 4.38 -14.33
CA GLY A 170 -24.35 3.59 -13.43
C GLY A 170 -23.61 2.92 -12.29
N PHE A 171 -22.32 3.18 -12.14
CA PHE A 171 -21.49 2.60 -11.07
C PHE A 171 -20.61 3.65 -10.41
N GLU A 172 -20.31 3.42 -9.13
CA GLU A 172 -19.28 4.19 -8.42
C GLU A 172 -17.89 3.88 -8.98
N HIS A 173 -17.06 4.91 -9.08
CA HIS A 173 -15.65 4.81 -9.48
C HIS A 173 -14.74 5.29 -8.36
N PRO A 174 -13.64 4.60 -8.08
CA PRO A 174 -13.19 3.32 -8.64
C PRO A 174 -13.98 2.12 -8.12
N CYS A 175 -13.86 0.95 -8.78
CA CYS A 175 -14.35 -0.32 -8.24
C CYS A 175 -13.35 -0.92 -7.25
N ASN A 176 -13.80 -1.90 -6.46
CA ASN A 176 -12.93 -2.70 -5.62
C ASN A 176 -12.56 -4.02 -6.32
N LEU A 177 -11.26 -4.31 -6.37
CA LEU A 177 -10.72 -5.61 -6.76
C LEU A 177 -10.21 -6.33 -5.52
N TYR A 178 -10.87 -7.40 -5.13
CA TYR A 178 -10.43 -8.31 -4.06
C TYR A 178 -9.59 -9.42 -4.66
N VAL A 179 -8.35 -9.56 -4.22
CA VAL A 179 -7.44 -10.64 -4.64
C VAL A 179 -7.23 -11.59 -3.47
N LYS A 180 -7.40 -12.88 -3.73
CA LYS A 180 -7.10 -13.95 -2.79
C LYS A 180 -6.53 -15.16 -3.53
N ASN A 181 -5.34 -15.59 -3.12
CA ASN A 181 -4.63 -16.74 -3.74
C ASN A 181 -4.51 -16.59 -5.27
N GLY A 182 -4.23 -15.39 -5.77
CA GLY A 182 -4.09 -15.10 -7.20
C GLY A 182 -5.42 -15.08 -7.98
N VAL A 183 -6.56 -15.18 -7.31
CA VAL A 183 -7.90 -15.05 -7.90
C VAL A 183 -8.50 -13.70 -7.52
N GLY A 184 -9.02 -12.98 -8.52
CA GLY A 184 -9.60 -11.66 -8.33
C GLY A 184 -11.13 -11.67 -8.45
N THR A 185 -11.78 -10.96 -7.53
CA THR A 185 -13.22 -10.65 -7.60
C THR A 185 -13.40 -9.14 -7.69
N VAL A 186 -14.08 -8.68 -8.73
CA VAL A 186 -14.41 -7.27 -8.92
C VAL A 186 -15.77 -6.98 -8.29
N GLN A 187 -15.82 -5.98 -7.40
CA GLN A 187 -17.06 -5.48 -6.83
C GLN A 187 -17.39 -4.13 -7.47
N LEU A 188 -18.48 -4.07 -8.21
CA LEU A 188 -19.07 -2.87 -8.78
C LEU A 188 -20.26 -2.46 -7.92
N ARG A 189 -20.30 -1.20 -7.48
CA ARG A 189 -21.42 -0.64 -6.74
C ARG A 189 -22.30 0.16 -7.68
N ALA A 190 -23.53 -0.30 -7.94
CA ALA A 190 -24.46 0.37 -8.80
C ALA A 190 -25.06 1.62 -8.14
N VAL A 191 -25.13 2.71 -8.90
CA VAL A 191 -25.76 3.98 -8.50
C VAL A 191 -26.97 4.27 -9.39
N PRO A 192 -27.93 5.07 -8.92
CA PRO A 192 -29.06 5.49 -9.75
C PRO A 192 -28.59 6.27 -10.97
N LEU A 193 -29.09 5.93 -12.13
CA LEU A 193 -28.90 6.68 -13.38
C LEU A 193 -30.11 7.52 -13.65
N SER A 194 -29.90 8.78 -14.03
CA SER A 194 -30.96 9.65 -14.58
C SER A 194 -30.54 10.14 -15.96
N ALA A 195 -31.32 9.82 -16.97
CA ALA A 195 -31.07 10.23 -18.34
C ALA A 195 -32.34 10.81 -18.99
N LYS A 196 -32.16 11.83 -19.80
CA LYS A 196 -33.27 12.40 -20.62
C LYS A 196 -33.50 11.49 -21.83
N SER A 197 -34.74 11.01 -21.98
CA SER A 197 -35.11 10.22 -23.14
C SER A 197 -35.05 11.08 -24.41
N GLN A 198 -34.35 10.61 -25.44
CA GLN A 198 -34.26 11.28 -26.72
C GLN A 198 -35.59 11.26 -27.49
N LEU A 199 -36.47 10.29 -27.19
CA LEU A 199 -37.76 10.13 -27.87
C LEU A 199 -38.88 10.94 -27.21
N SER A 200 -38.90 11.03 -25.88
CA SER A 200 -39.99 11.65 -25.14
C SER A 200 -39.62 12.95 -24.44
N GLY A 201 -38.32 13.28 -24.36
CA GLY A 201 -37.83 14.43 -23.62
C GLY A 201 -37.98 14.29 -22.09
N MET A 202 -38.56 13.20 -21.59
CA MET A 202 -38.77 12.96 -20.15
C MET A 202 -37.51 12.45 -19.47
N MET A 203 -37.32 12.87 -18.21
CA MET A 203 -36.28 12.32 -17.36
C MET A 203 -36.65 10.90 -16.94
N MET A 204 -35.80 9.95 -17.27
CA MET A 204 -35.94 8.57 -16.83
C MET A 204 -34.85 8.27 -15.79
N SER A 205 -35.25 7.68 -14.67
CA SER A 205 -34.32 7.22 -13.67
C SER A 205 -34.37 5.69 -13.52
N GLY A 206 -33.24 5.08 -13.31
CA GLY A 206 -33.14 3.62 -13.15
C GLY A 206 -31.83 3.23 -12.51
N ARG A 207 -31.69 1.92 -12.21
CA ARG A 207 -30.41 1.32 -11.81
C ARG A 207 -30.05 0.24 -12.81
N VAL A 208 -28.77 0.01 -13.01
CA VAL A 208 -28.29 -1.14 -13.77
C VAL A 208 -28.74 -2.41 -13.05
N LYS A 209 -29.59 -3.21 -13.67
CA LYS A 209 -30.16 -4.43 -13.07
C LYS A 209 -29.23 -5.63 -13.18
N SER A 210 -28.45 -5.70 -14.28
CA SER A 210 -27.53 -6.80 -14.52
C SER A 210 -26.44 -6.39 -15.51
N ILE A 211 -25.27 -7.00 -15.40
CA ILE A 211 -24.20 -6.94 -16.38
C ILE A 211 -23.94 -8.35 -16.89
N LEU A 212 -24.02 -8.53 -18.21
CA LEU A 212 -23.57 -9.75 -18.85
C LEU A 212 -22.10 -9.63 -19.21
N LEU A 213 -21.24 -10.37 -18.51
CA LEU A 213 -19.82 -10.49 -18.85
C LEU A 213 -19.67 -11.57 -19.94
N LEU A 214 -19.58 -11.15 -21.19
CA LEU A 214 -19.26 -12.05 -22.29
C LEU A 214 -17.75 -12.34 -22.28
N ARG A 215 -17.40 -13.57 -21.93
CA ARG A 215 -16.03 -14.05 -22.10
C ARG A 215 -15.84 -14.34 -23.60
N ARG A 216 -15.11 -13.49 -24.31
CA ARG A 216 -14.71 -13.79 -25.69
C ARG A 216 -13.78 -14.99 -25.65
N SER A 217 -14.27 -16.18 -26.00
CA SER A 217 -13.39 -17.30 -26.32
C SER A 217 -12.64 -16.92 -27.60
N LYS A 218 -11.31 -16.94 -27.55
CA LYS A 218 -10.50 -16.88 -28.77
C LYS A 218 -10.77 -18.16 -29.57
N HIS A 219 -11.76 -18.16 -30.42
CA HIS A 219 -11.78 -19.07 -31.55
C HIS A 219 -10.82 -18.51 -32.57
N GLY A 220 -9.83 -19.32 -32.91
CA GLY A 220 -8.81 -18.96 -33.86
C GLY A 220 -9.38 -18.58 -35.21
N TYR A 221 -8.90 -17.50 -35.77
CA TYR A 221 -8.86 -17.36 -37.20
C TYR A 221 -7.72 -18.24 -37.68
N GLY A 222 -8.05 -19.46 -38.08
CA GLY A 222 -7.26 -20.23 -39.00
C GLY A 222 -7.54 -19.76 -40.42
N GLN A 223 -6.48 -19.65 -41.17
CA GLN A 223 -6.25 -19.34 -42.59
C GLN A 223 -6.14 -17.87 -42.94
#